data_d9479b662cdb25d200871b78d5e138a3
#
_entry.id   d9479b662cdb25d200871b78d5e138a3
#
_cell.length_a   1.000
_cell.length_b   1.000
_cell.length_c   1.000
_cell.angle_alpha   90.00
_cell.angle_beta   90.00
_cell.angle_gamma   90.00
#
_symmetry.space_group_name_H-M   'P 1'
#
loop_
_entity.id
_entity.type
_entity.pdbx_description
1 polymer ?
#
loop_
_entity_poly.entity_id
_entity_poly.type
_entity_poly.pdbx_seq_one_letter_code
_entity_poly.pdbx_strand_id
1 'polypeptide(L)'
;MQSTLYDEEHDALRQVVRQFVAHEVEPHLATWDERRHIDAGLWRSAGAAGLRGILGPEEHGGGGADDFRFRCVVIEELARVGATSVNVVWAGDEDLVGPYLVDLATPEQQARWLPRLYAGELTAAIALTEPEAGSDLRGMRTTARRTDQGWVLDGAKTFITNGSHADLIIVAARTPADGAAVDRDRRRDPVTL
;
A
#
# COMPACT_ATOMS: atom_id res chain seq x y z
N MET A 1 -0.68 27.38 18.21
CA MET A 1 -1.57 26.53 19.03
C MET A 1 -0.90 25.19 19.13
N GLN A 2 -0.48 24.74 20.31
CA GLN A 2 0.04 23.36 20.46
C GLN A 2 -1.13 22.39 20.28
N SER A 3 -0.96 21.40 19.42
CA SER A 3 -1.94 20.32 19.28
C SER A 3 -1.92 19.47 20.55
N THR A 4 -3.08 19.23 21.13
CA THR A 4 -3.23 18.28 22.25
C THR A 4 -3.44 16.84 21.78
N LEU A 5 -3.33 16.62 20.45
CA LEU A 5 -3.53 15.31 19.83
C LEU A 5 -2.34 14.39 20.05
N TYR A 6 -1.15 14.94 20.12
CA TYR A 6 0.11 14.22 20.17
C TYR A 6 0.74 14.31 21.57
N ASP A 7 1.42 13.26 21.99
CA ASP A 7 2.22 13.17 23.21
C ASP A 7 3.72 13.11 22.90
N GLU A 8 4.55 12.91 23.93
CA GLU A 8 6.01 12.95 23.83
C GLU A 8 6.58 11.90 22.85
N GLU A 9 5.97 10.72 22.74
CA GLU A 9 6.43 9.66 21.82
C GLU A 9 6.16 10.03 20.37
N HIS A 10 5.01 10.64 20.09
CA HIS A 10 4.68 11.17 18.78
C HIS A 10 5.60 12.32 18.38
N ASP A 11 5.94 13.20 19.33
CA ASP A 11 6.87 14.31 19.09
C ASP A 11 8.31 13.80 18.87
N ALA A 12 8.72 12.75 19.54
CA ALA A 12 10.01 12.08 19.31
C ALA A 12 10.05 11.48 17.90
N LEU A 13 9.03 10.73 17.50
CA LEU A 13 8.90 10.21 16.12
C LEU A 13 8.92 11.36 15.09
N ARG A 14 8.22 12.45 15.36
CA ARG A 14 8.19 13.63 14.47
C ARG A 14 9.59 14.18 14.19
N GLN A 15 10.46 14.22 15.18
CA GLN A 15 11.83 14.66 14.99
C GLN A 15 12.61 13.72 14.06
N VAL A 16 12.45 12.41 14.23
CA VAL A 16 13.08 11.39 13.38
C VAL A 16 12.57 11.52 11.94
N VAL A 17 11.25 11.58 11.76
CA VAL A 17 10.63 11.72 10.43
C VAL A 17 11.06 12.99 9.74
N ARG A 18 11.11 14.11 10.47
CA ARG A 18 11.55 15.41 9.93
C ARG A 18 12.98 15.36 9.43
N GLN A 19 13.89 14.74 10.19
CA GLN A 19 15.28 14.56 9.76
C GLN A 19 15.36 13.65 8.53
N PHE A 20 14.64 12.54 8.53
CA PHE A 20 14.56 11.65 7.38
C PHE A 20 14.07 12.38 6.12
N VAL A 21 12.97 13.12 6.23
CA VAL A 21 12.39 13.88 5.11
C VAL A 21 13.38 14.90 4.57
N ALA A 22 14.07 15.64 5.44
CA ALA A 22 15.04 16.66 5.04
C ALA A 22 16.25 16.08 4.28
N HIS A 23 16.69 14.83 4.62
CA HIS A 23 17.86 14.24 4.00
C HIS A 23 17.53 13.33 2.81
N GLU A 24 16.46 12.55 2.92
CA GLU A 24 16.14 11.48 1.97
C GLU A 24 15.02 11.86 0.98
N VAL A 25 14.21 12.89 1.27
CA VAL A 25 13.05 13.22 0.44
C VAL A 25 13.22 14.58 -0.23
N GLU A 26 13.37 15.66 0.53
CA GLU A 26 13.41 17.04 -0.01
C GLU A 26 14.41 17.23 -1.15
N PRO A 27 15.67 16.70 -1.08
CA PRO A 27 16.66 16.93 -2.14
C PRO A 27 16.29 16.28 -3.48
N HIS A 28 15.39 15.30 -3.46
CA HIS A 28 15.06 14.47 -4.61
C HIS A 28 13.70 14.75 -5.23
N LEU A 29 12.82 15.50 -4.55
CA LEU A 29 11.42 15.72 -4.96
C LEU A 29 11.30 16.21 -6.41
N ALA A 30 12.01 17.26 -6.78
CA ALA A 30 11.94 17.83 -8.11
C ALA A 30 12.33 16.82 -9.20
N THR A 31 13.36 16.02 -8.92
CA THR A 31 13.84 14.97 -9.84
C THR A 31 12.82 13.83 -9.98
N TRP A 32 12.21 13.41 -8.88
CA TRP A 32 11.19 12.36 -8.91
C TRP A 32 9.92 12.82 -9.61
N ASP A 33 9.49 14.05 -9.39
CA ASP A 33 8.32 14.63 -10.06
C ASP A 33 8.56 14.75 -11.58
N GLU A 34 9.75 15.19 -12.00
CA GLU A 34 10.12 15.26 -13.42
C GLU A 34 10.14 13.86 -14.08
N ARG A 35 10.75 12.89 -13.41
CA ARG A 35 10.85 11.51 -13.89
C ARG A 35 9.55 10.72 -13.72
N ARG A 36 8.60 11.20 -12.92
CA ARG A 36 7.39 10.48 -12.51
C ARG A 36 7.71 9.12 -11.87
N HIS A 37 8.80 9.06 -11.15
CA HIS A 37 9.29 7.84 -10.52
C HIS A 37 10.09 8.17 -9.25
N ILE A 38 9.77 7.48 -8.15
CA ILE A 38 10.47 7.56 -6.87
C ILE A 38 11.50 6.43 -6.83
N ASP A 39 12.75 6.77 -6.52
CA ASP A 39 13.82 5.77 -6.46
C ASP A 39 13.55 4.75 -5.34
N ALA A 40 13.73 3.46 -5.65
CA ALA A 40 13.54 2.36 -4.70
C ALA A 40 14.46 2.46 -3.45
N GLY A 41 15.54 3.23 -3.54
CA GLY A 41 16.42 3.54 -2.41
C GLY A 41 15.71 4.21 -1.24
N LEU A 42 14.76 5.12 -1.53
CA LEU A 42 13.97 5.79 -0.50
C LEU A 42 13.25 4.79 0.41
N TRP A 43 12.63 3.79 -0.18
CA TRP A 43 11.84 2.81 0.58
C TRP A 43 12.70 1.96 1.50
N ARG A 44 13.91 1.58 1.04
CA ARG A 44 14.88 0.86 1.87
C ARG A 44 15.43 1.73 3.00
N SER A 45 15.75 3.00 2.70
CA SER A 45 16.16 3.96 3.74
C SER A 45 15.07 4.14 4.79
N ALA A 46 13.80 4.24 4.37
CA ALA A 46 12.67 4.36 5.28
C ALA A 46 12.47 3.09 6.14
N GLY A 47 12.60 1.90 5.54
CA GLY A 47 12.57 0.63 6.26
C GLY A 47 13.71 0.51 7.27
N ALA A 48 14.94 0.83 6.87
CA ALA A 48 16.11 0.81 7.75
C ALA A 48 16.00 1.81 8.92
N ALA A 49 15.29 2.92 8.71
CA ALA A 49 15.01 3.90 9.76
C ALA A 49 13.81 3.51 10.66
N GLY A 50 13.18 2.36 10.45
CA GLY A 50 11.99 1.92 11.20
C GLY A 50 10.73 2.76 10.94
N LEU A 51 10.69 3.47 9.82
CA LEU A 51 9.58 4.35 9.46
C LEU A 51 8.52 3.65 8.60
N ARG A 52 8.79 2.40 8.20
CA ARG A 52 7.83 1.54 7.50
C ARG A 52 7.32 0.45 8.43
N GLY A 53 6.06 0.04 8.23
CA GLY A 53 5.43 -0.98 9.05
C GLY A 53 5.21 -0.58 10.51
N ILE A 54 5.12 0.71 10.84
CA ILE A 54 4.97 1.20 12.23
C ILE A 54 3.79 0.50 12.93
N LEU A 55 2.68 0.32 12.23
CA LEU A 55 1.47 -0.34 12.73
C LEU A 55 1.45 -1.86 12.41
N GLY A 56 2.44 -2.36 11.70
CA GLY A 56 2.51 -3.75 11.28
C GLY A 56 2.88 -4.69 12.43
N PRO A 57 2.50 -5.98 12.34
CA PRO A 57 2.80 -6.96 13.38
C PRO A 57 4.30 -7.19 13.53
N GLU A 58 4.76 -7.26 14.79
CA GLU A 58 6.17 -7.42 15.16
C GLU A 58 6.78 -8.73 14.61
N GLU A 59 6.01 -9.82 14.62
CA GLU A 59 6.44 -11.13 14.09
C GLU A 59 6.80 -11.10 12.61
N HIS A 60 6.39 -10.06 11.89
CA HIS A 60 6.73 -9.83 10.48
C HIS A 60 7.69 -8.63 10.29
N GLY A 61 8.30 -8.14 11.37
CA GLY A 61 9.25 -7.03 11.32
C GLY A 61 8.61 -5.65 11.34
N GLY A 62 7.32 -5.57 11.67
CA GLY A 62 6.65 -4.30 11.93
C GLY A 62 6.93 -3.73 13.32
N GLY A 63 6.47 -2.52 13.58
CA GLY A 63 6.65 -1.82 14.86
C GLY A 63 5.63 -2.18 15.94
N GLY A 64 4.56 -2.89 15.62
CA GLY A 64 3.53 -3.34 16.56
C GLY A 64 2.72 -2.21 17.21
N ALA A 65 2.82 -0.97 16.73
CA ALA A 65 2.04 0.12 17.30
C ALA A 65 0.54 -0.05 16.97
N ASP A 66 -0.32 0.20 17.96
CA ASP A 66 -1.78 0.15 17.82
C ASP A 66 -2.42 1.55 17.68
N ASP A 67 -1.59 2.58 17.62
CA ASP A 67 -1.99 3.98 17.56
C ASP A 67 -1.72 4.59 16.17
N PHE A 68 -2.77 4.82 15.40
CA PHE A 68 -2.67 5.41 14.06
C PHE A 68 -2.06 6.82 14.05
N ARG A 69 -2.01 7.52 15.19
CA ARG A 69 -1.38 8.85 15.28
C ARG A 69 0.10 8.83 14.91
N PHE A 70 0.81 7.71 15.14
CA PHE A 70 2.19 7.55 14.66
C PHE A 70 2.26 7.63 13.13
N ARG A 71 1.32 7.02 12.43
CA ARG A 71 1.23 7.13 10.97
C ARG A 71 0.86 8.55 10.53
N CYS A 72 -0.02 9.25 11.26
CA CYS A 72 -0.37 10.65 11.01
C CYS A 72 0.86 11.55 11.08
N VAL A 73 1.80 11.32 12.00
CA VAL A 73 3.05 12.08 12.08
C VAL A 73 3.86 11.98 10.78
N VAL A 74 3.98 10.78 10.20
CA VAL A 74 4.68 10.60 8.92
C VAL A 74 3.98 11.35 7.80
N ILE A 75 2.65 11.25 7.72
CA ILE A 75 1.82 11.95 6.72
C ILE A 75 2.01 13.46 6.80
N GLU A 76 1.96 14.01 8.01
CA GLU A 76 2.09 15.45 8.25
C GLU A 76 3.47 15.98 7.82
N GLU A 77 4.55 15.30 8.19
CA GLU A 77 5.90 15.75 7.85
C GLU A 77 6.19 15.64 6.34
N LEU A 78 5.68 14.63 5.65
CA LEU A 78 5.72 14.56 4.20
C LEU A 78 4.89 15.67 3.54
N ALA A 79 3.69 15.93 4.05
CA ALA A 79 2.81 16.98 3.56
C ALA A 79 3.42 18.38 3.75
N ARG A 80 4.13 18.61 4.86
CA ARG A 80 4.79 19.88 5.18
C ARG A 80 5.77 20.34 4.10
N VAL A 81 6.43 19.41 3.44
CA VAL A 81 7.40 19.69 2.35
C VAL A 81 6.80 19.52 0.95
N GLY A 82 5.50 19.27 0.85
CA GLY A 82 4.82 19.08 -0.44
C GLY A 82 5.13 17.73 -1.11
N ALA A 83 5.66 16.74 -0.38
CA ALA A 83 6.02 15.41 -0.90
C ALA A 83 4.77 14.54 -1.15
N THR A 84 3.80 15.05 -1.92
CA THR A 84 2.51 14.39 -2.15
C THR A 84 2.67 13.05 -2.86
N SER A 85 3.52 12.97 -3.88
CA SER A 85 3.78 11.73 -4.64
C SER A 85 4.35 10.63 -3.73
N VAL A 86 5.32 10.98 -2.88
CA VAL A 86 5.91 10.07 -1.89
C VAL A 86 4.85 9.62 -0.89
N ASN A 87 4.07 10.57 -0.35
CA ASN A 87 3.05 10.27 0.66
C ASN A 87 1.96 9.32 0.13
N VAL A 88 1.52 9.50 -1.12
CA VAL A 88 0.49 8.64 -1.74
C VAL A 88 1.00 7.21 -1.98
N VAL A 89 2.23 7.04 -2.44
CA VAL A 89 2.82 5.69 -2.60
C VAL A 89 3.01 5.03 -1.23
N TRP A 90 3.54 5.78 -0.26
CA TRP A 90 3.73 5.27 1.11
C TRP A 90 2.41 4.84 1.74
N ALA A 91 1.36 5.67 1.61
CA ALA A 91 0.01 5.32 2.08
C ALA A 91 -0.56 4.09 1.36
N GLY A 92 -0.28 3.93 0.07
CA GLY A 92 -0.67 2.73 -0.68
C GLY A 92 -0.11 1.46 -0.05
N ASP A 93 1.15 1.48 0.31
CA ASP A 93 1.83 0.35 0.95
C ASP A 93 1.35 0.12 2.40
N GLU A 94 1.34 1.18 3.23
CA GLU A 94 1.14 1.08 4.68
C GLU A 94 -0.34 1.08 5.10
N ASP A 95 -1.16 1.94 4.47
CA ASP A 95 -2.52 2.18 4.92
C ASP A 95 -3.56 1.35 4.13
N LEU A 96 -3.14 0.76 3.00
CA LEU A 96 -3.99 -0.09 2.17
C LEU A 96 -3.45 -1.53 2.08
N VAL A 97 -2.32 -1.73 1.39
CA VAL A 97 -1.83 -3.10 1.10
C VAL A 97 -1.42 -3.84 2.37
N GLY A 98 -0.72 -3.18 3.30
CA GLY A 98 -0.31 -3.78 4.57
C GLY A 98 -1.48 -4.40 5.33
N PRO A 99 -2.55 -3.65 5.65
CA PRO A 99 -3.76 -4.20 6.29
C PRO A 99 -4.41 -5.36 5.52
N TYR A 100 -4.51 -5.27 4.19
CA TYR A 100 -5.04 -6.40 3.41
C TYR A 100 -4.19 -7.66 3.54
N LEU A 101 -2.87 -7.53 3.58
CA LEU A 101 -1.98 -8.68 3.79
C LEU A 101 -2.12 -9.24 5.20
N VAL A 102 -2.23 -8.39 6.21
CA VAL A 102 -2.41 -8.82 7.62
C VAL A 102 -3.74 -9.54 7.81
N ASP A 103 -4.84 -9.00 7.25
CA ASP A 103 -6.18 -9.47 7.54
C ASP A 103 -6.62 -10.63 6.64
N LEU A 104 -6.16 -10.68 5.39
CA LEU A 104 -6.73 -11.57 4.36
C LEU A 104 -5.73 -12.53 3.73
N ALA A 105 -4.42 -12.29 3.85
CA ALA A 105 -3.44 -13.20 3.29
C ALA A 105 -3.25 -14.45 4.16
N THR A 106 -2.82 -15.56 3.53
CA THR A 106 -2.46 -16.76 4.30
C THR A 106 -1.19 -16.55 5.11
N PRO A 107 -0.93 -17.33 6.18
CA PRO A 107 0.30 -17.20 6.96
C PRO A 107 1.58 -17.29 6.11
N GLU A 108 1.59 -18.13 5.08
CA GLU A 108 2.71 -18.27 4.16
C GLU A 108 2.90 -17.01 3.30
N GLN A 109 1.80 -16.38 2.89
CA GLN A 109 1.81 -15.13 2.14
C GLN A 109 2.26 -13.97 3.01
N GLN A 110 1.78 -13.88 4.25
CA GLN A 110 2.21 -12.89 5.24
C GLN A 110 3.71 -12.99 5.50
N ALA A 111 4.21 -14.19 5.81
CA ALA A 111 5.64 -14.43 6.04
C ALA A 111 6.52 -14.12 4.81
N ARG A 112 5.98 -14.25 3.60
CA ARG A 112 6.69 -13.96 2.36
C ARG A 112 6.77 -12.47 2.04
N TRP A 113 5.70 -11.70 2.28
CA TRP A 113 5.58 -10.35 1.75
C TRP A 113 5.71 -9.25 2.80
N LEU A 114 5.15 -9.42 4.01
CA LEU A 114 5.17 -8.38 5.04
C LEU A 114 6.60 -7.96 5.44
N PRO A 115 7.54 -8.88 5.73
CA PRO A 115 8.89 -8.47 6.11
C PRO A 115 9.59 -7.64 5.02
N ARG A 116 9.40 -8.00 3.75
CA ARG A 116 9.98 -7.29 2.61
C ARG A 116 9.32 -5.93 2.38
N LEU A 117 8.00 -5.84 2.60
CA LEU A 117 7.26 -4.59 2.53
C LEU A 117 7.75 -3.60 3.59
N TYR A 118 7.89 -4.05 4.84
CA TYR A 118 8.35 -3.22 5.95
C TYR A 118 9.84 -2.87 5.86
N ALA A 119 10.67 -3.75 5.33
CA ALA A 119 12.07 -3.43 5.02
C ALA A 119 12.25 -2.48 3.81
N GLY A 120 11.17 -2.15 3.08
CA GLY A 120 11.25 -1.34 1.87
C GLY A 120 11.91 -2.03 0.68
N GLU A 121 12.03 -3.36 0.71
CA GLU A 121 12.54 -4.18 -0.38
C GLU A 121 11.48 -4.49 -1.44
N LEU A 122 10.22 -4.26 -1.11
CA LEU A 122 9.05 -4.48 -1.92
C LEU A 122 8.16 -3.26 -1.83
N THR A 123 7.66 -2.81 -2.98
CA THR A 123 6.57 -1.84 -3.08
C THR A 123 5.34 -2.50 -3.66
N ALA A 124 4.19 -2.00 -3.27
CA ALA A 124 2.94 -2.63 -3.63
C ALA A 124 1.96 -1.68 -4.31
N ALA A 125 0.93 -2.25 -4.88
CA ALA A 125 -0.21 -1.54 -5.42
C ALA A 125 -1.50 -2.31 -5.15
N ILE A 126 -2.62 -1.58 -5.13
CA ILE A 126 -3.95 -2.18 -5.09
C ILE A 126 -4.73 -1.78 -6.34
N ALA A 127 -5.21 -2.76 -7.09
CA ALA A 127 -5.89 -2.58 -8.35
C ALA A 127 -7.39 -2.87 -8.21
N LEU A 128 -8.15 -1.82 -7.88
CA LEU A 128 -9.61 -1.86 -7.72
C LEU A 128 -10.32 -1.31 -8.95
N THR A 129 -9.99 -0.07 -9.33
CA THR A 129 -10.68 0.72 -10.35
C THR A 129 -10.54 0.11 -11.74
N GLU A 130 -11.63 0.11 -12.49
CA GLU A 130 -11.71 -0.29 -13.91
C GLU A 130 -12.14 0.90 -14.77
N PRO A 131 -11.93 0.86 -16.10
CA PRO A 131 -12.40 1.92 -16.98
C PRO A 131 -13.89 2.25 -16.84
N GLU A 132 -14.71 1.25 -16.51
CA GLU A 132 -16.16 1.36 -16.39
C GLU A 132 -16.68 1.25 -14.95
N ALA A 133 -15.80 1.03 -13.94
CA ALA A 133 -16.17 0.85 -12.55
C ALA A 133 -15.17 1.53 -11.61
N GLY A 134 -15.60 2.60 -10.93
CA GLY A 134 -14.86 3.30 -9.89
C GLY A 134 -15.52 3.13 -8.52
N SER A 135 -16.29 4.12 -8.06
CA SER A 135 -16.99 4.07 -6.78
C SER A 135 -18.03 2.93 -6.71
N ASP A 136 -18.64 2.58 -7.83
CA ASP A 136 -19.49 1.39 -7.93
C ASP A 136 -18.66 0.13 -8.21
N LEU A 137 -18.04 -0.43 -7.17
CA LEU A 137 -17.29 -1.69 -7.27
C LEU A 137 -18.17 -2.88 -7.66
N ARG A 138 -19.51 -2.78 -7.52
CA ARG A 138 -20.43 -3.83 -7.99
C ARG A 138 -20.47 -3.92 -9.51
N GLY A 139 -20.09 -2.84 -10.20
CA GLY A 139 -19.93 -2.81 -11.65
C GLY A 139 -18.66 -3.44 -12.18
N MET A 140 -17.74 -3.91 -11.30
CA MET A 140 -16.47 -4.52 -11.68
C MET A 140 -16.65 -5.72 -12.59
N ARG A 141 -15.81 -5.81 -13.64
CA ARG A 141 -15.86 -6.86 -14.66
C ARG A 141 -14.63 -7.77 -14.69
N THR A 142 -13.51 -7.37 -14.07
CA THR A 142 -12.33 -8.23 -13.94
C THR A 142 -12.72 -9.53 -13.27
N THR A 143 -12.29 -10.65 -13.83
CA THR A 143 -12.60 -11.99 -13.32
C THR A 143 -11.33 -12.74 -12.96
N ALA A 144 -11.41 -13.58 -11.93
CA ALA A 144 -10.37 -14.52 -11.55
C ALA A 144 -10.93 -15.95 -11.59
N ARG A 145 -10.31 -16.82 -12.39
CA ARG A 145 -10.72 -18.22 -12.54
C ARG A 145 -9.61 -19.14 -12.11
N ARG A 146 -9.93 -20.09 -11.24
CA ARG A 146 -8.98 -21.10 -10.80
C ARG A 146 -8.71 -22.12 -11.92
N THR A 147 -7.46 -22.54 -12.04
CA THR A 147 -7.01 -23.59 -12.94
C THR A 147 -6.07 -24.54 -12.18
N ASP A 148 -5.69 -25.65 -12.79
CA ASP A 148 -4.72 -26.60 -12.21
C ASP A 148 -3.32 -25.98 -12.00
N GLN A 149 -3.01 -24.89 -12.72
CA GLN A 149 -1.74 -24.18 -12.64
C GLN A 149 -1.79 -22.90 -11.80
N GLY A 150 -2.92 -22.58 -11.16
CA GLY A 150 -3.13 -21.36 -10.37
C GLY A 150 -4.37 -20.59 -10.81
N TRP A 151 -4.25 -19.26 -10.95
CA TRP A 151 -5.35 -18.38 -11.28
C TRP A 151 -5.13 -17.70 -12.62
N VAL A 152 -6.18 -17.57 -13.39
CA VAL A 152 -6.22 -16.76 -14.63
C VAL A 152 -7.07 -15.53 -14.35
N LEU A 153 -6.44 -14.34 -14.48
CA LEU A 153 -7.11 -13.04 -14.40
C LEU A 153 -7.45 -12.58 -15.82
N ASP A 154 -8.68 -12.07 -16.00
CA ASP A 154 -9.14 -11.49 -17.27
C ASP A 154 -9.91 -10.19 -16.99
N GLY A 155 -9.38 -9.06 -17.45
CA GLY A 155 -9.96 -7.74 -17.24
C GLY A 155 -8.95 -6.63 -17.43
N ALA A 156 -9.36 -5.40 -17.10
CA ALA A 156 -8.52 -4.21 -17.16
C ALA A 156 -8.69 -3.36 -15.91
N LYS A 157 -7.56 -2.86 -15.38
CA LYS A 157 -7.53 -1.94 -14.25
C LYS A 157 -6.91 -0.61 -14.67
N THR A 158 -7.37 0.50 -14.09
CA THR A 158 -6.91 1.84 -14.44
C THR A 158 -6.71 2.70 -13.20
N PHE A 159 -5.90 3.75 -13.33
CA PHE A 159 -5.58 4.68 -12.23
C PHE A 159 -5.00 4.00 -10.99
N ILE A 160 -4.12 3.03 -11.21
CA ILE A 160 -3.49 2.28 -10.12
C ILE A 160 -2.22 2.99 -9.67
N THR A 161 -2.25 3.58 -8.50
CA THR A 161 -1.08 4.20 -7.88
C THR A 161 0.05 3.19 -7.81
N ASN A 162 1.25 3.59 -8.24
CA ASN A 162 2.46 2.74 -8.30
C ASN A 162 2.34 1.49 -9.20
N GLY A 163 1.26 1.31 -9.95
CA GLY A 163 0.97 0.09 -10.70
C GLY A 163 1.99 -0.30 -11.78
N SER A 164 2.81 0.65 -12.27
CA SER A 164 3.88 0.39 -13.25
C SER A 164 5.21 0.00 -12.61
N HIS A 165 5.36 0.12 -11.28
CA HIS A 165 6.61 -0.09 -10.56
C HIS A 165 6.48 -1.05 -9.37
N ALA A 166 5.24 -1.42 -9.01
CA ALA A 166 4.97 -2.31 -7.88
C ALA A 166 5.52 -3.73 -8.11
N ASP A 167 6.15 -4.28 -7.09
CA ASP A 167 6.62 -5.68 -7.06
C ASP A 167 5.47 -6.64 -6.71
N LEU A 168 4.45 -6.14 -6.02
CA LEU A 168 3.25 -6.86 -5.61
C LEU A 168 2.00 -6.05 -5.94
N ILE A 169 1.03 -6.68 -6.59
CA ILE A 169 -0.26 -6.03 -6.88
C ILE A 169 -1.39 -6.89 -6.31
N ILE A 170 -2.18 -6.31 -5.40
CA ILE A 170 -3.45 -6.88 -4.98
C ILE A 170 -4.50 -6.50 -6.03
N VAL A 171 -5.15 -7.50 -6.63
CA VAL A 171 -6.13 -7.28 -7.69
C VAL A 171 -7.52 -7.71 -7.22
N ALA A 172 -8.45 -6.76 -7.14
CA ALA A 172 -9.84 -7.10 -6.94
C ALA A 172 -10.44 -7.71 -8.22
N ALA A 173 -11.05 -8.88 -8.09
CA ALA A 173 -11.65 -9.60 -9.20
C ALA A 173 -12.90 -10.35 -8.75
N ARG A 174 -13.79 -10.65 -9.69
CA ARG A 174 -14.93 -11.54 -9.45
C ARG A 174 -14.47 -12.99 -9.56
N THR A 175 -14.84 -13.79 -8.59
CA THR A 175 -14.64 -15.25 -8.63
C THR A 175 -15.99 -15.94 -8.78
N PRO A 176 -16.10 -17.00 -9.60
CA PRO A 176 -17.32 -17.78 -9.67
C PRO A 176 -17.52 -18.54 -8.34
N ALA A 177 -18.78 -18.61 -7.89
CA ALA A 177 -19.13 -19.55 -6.84
C ALA A 177 -18.95 -20.98 -7.38
N ASP A 178 -18.17 -21.80 -6.67
CA ASP A 178 -18.05 -23.27 -6.87
C ASP A 178 -17.87 -23.75 -8.34
N GLY A 179 -16.90 -23.19 -9.06
CA GLY A 179 -16.51 -23.69 -10.39
C GLY A 179 -17.48 -23.37 -11.54
N ALA A 180 -18.50 -22.56 -11.30
CA ALA A 180 -19.38 -22.06 -12.34
C ALA A 180 -18.62 -21.09 -13.29
N ALA A 181 -19.12 -20.90 -14.52
CA ALA A 181 -18.61 -19.87 -15.41
C ALA A 181 -18.90 -18.49 -14.79
N VAL A 182 -17.91 -17.56 -14.84
CA VAL A 182 -18.10 -16.19 -14.37
C VAL A 182 -19.10 -15.51 -15.29
N ASP A 183 -20.25 -15.14 -14.74
CA ASP A 183 -21.23 -14.32 -15.46
C ASP A 183 -20.88 -12.84 -15.23
N ARG A 184 -20.32 -12.19 -16.26
CA ARG A 184 -19.91 -10.77 -16.22
C ARG A 184 -21.08 -9.80 -16.00
N ASP A 185 -22.32 -10.23 -16.21
CA ASP A 185 -23.53 -9.44 -16.00
C ASP A 185 -24.16 -9.65 -14.61
N ARG A 186 -23.73 -10.67 -13.85
CA ARG A 186 -24.24 -10.91 -12.50
C ARG A 186 -23.55 -10.02 -11.47
N ARG A 187 -24.24 -8.97 -11.04
CA ARG A 187 -23.83 -8.09 -9.92
C ARG A 187 -23.79 -8.80 -8.55
N ARG A 188 -23.99 -10.11 -8.49
CA ARG A 188 -24.10 -10.91 -7.24
C ARG A 188 -22.91 -11.81 -6.96
N ASP A 189 -21.98 -11.98 -7.90
CA ASP A 189 -20.77 -12.77 -7.64
C ASP A 189 -19.87 -12.05 -6.64
N PRO A 190 -19.30 -12.74 -5.64
CA PRO A 190 -18.45 -12.10 -4.65
C PRO A 190 -17.23 -11.47 -5.30
N VAL A 191 -16.86 -10.27 -4.84
CA VAL A 191 -15.59 -9.64 -5.18
C VAL A 191 -14.55 -10.21 -4.23
N THR A 192 -13.47 -10.76 -4.77
CA THR A 192 -12.33 -11.29 -4.03
C THR A 192 -11.11 -10.41 -4.29
N LEU A 193 -10.31 -10.18 -3.26
CA LEU A 193 -9.04 -9.44 -3.31
C LEU A 193 -7.87 -10.39 -3.37
#